data_6bedf5d2e0bea0cd6862dafe4a50fe17
#
_entry.id   6bedf5d2e0bea0cd6862dafe4a50fe17
#
_cell.length_a   1.000
_cell.length_b   1.000
_cell.length_c   1.000
_cell.angle_alpha   90.00
_cell.angle_beta   90.00
_cell.angle_gamma   90.00
#
_symmetry.space_group_name_H-M   'P 1'
#
loop_
_entity.id
_entity.type
_entity.pdbx_description
1 polymer ?
#
loop_
_entity_poly.entity_id
_entity_poly.type
_entity_poly.pdbx_seq_one_letter_code
_entity_poly.pdbx_strand_id
1 'polypeptide(L)'
;RDDGDIFVYDRTGKAIRKINRKGQGGEEYISCRSVTLDEENNEMFINDFLARKIKVYDLEGNFKRSIKQKQDGDTQFYLDIFNYDKENLICYDECNQEIPFLLVSKQDGNITKEIRTPFKEKKLFLQLLRHEGGTRAAGPGEYSRIIPFNGNWILLEPSSDTIYTLMPDYNLRPFIVR
;
A
#
# COMPACT_ATOMS: atom_id res chain seq x y z
N ARG A 1 -16.26 3.86 2.90
CA ARG A 1 -17.30 3.62 1.88
C ARG A 1 -16.76 2.58 0.91
N ASP A 2 -17.57 1.58 0.61
CA ASP A 2 -17.18 0.48 -0.29
C ASP A 2 -17.84 0.59 -1.69
N ASP A 3 -18.19 1.82 -2.06
CA ASP A 3 -18.82 2.11 -3.36
C ASP A 3 -17.80 2.27 -4.51
N GLY A 4 -16.50 2.37 -4.18
CA GLY A 4 -15.43 2.54 -5.15
C GLY A 4 -15.31 3.97 -5.70
N ASP A 5 -16.02 4.92 -5.13
CA ASP A 5 -15.98 6.32 -5.55
C ASP A 5 -14.71 7.04 -5.06
N ILE A 6 -14.01 7.68 -5.99
CA ILE A 6 -12.87 8.57 -5.74
C ILE A 6 -13.31 9.99 -6.08
N PHE A 7 -13.36 10.85 -5.08
CA PHE A 7 -13.75 12.25 -5.25
C PHE A 7 -12.50 13.11 -5.37
N VAL A 8 -12.48 13.94 -6.39
CA VAL A 8 -11.39 14.89 -6.65
C VAL A 8 -11.87 16.30 -6.34
N TYR A 9 -11.13 17.00 -5.50
CA TYR A 9 -11.38 18.37 -5.09
C TYR A 9 -10.17 19.24 -5.45
N ASP A 10 -10.41 20.52 -5.71
CA ASP A 10 -9.32 21.50 -5.77
C ASP A 10 -8.84 21.88 -4.36
N ARG A 11 -7.77 22.69 -4.29
CA ARG A 11 -7.19 23.13 -3.03
C ARG A 11 -8.11 24.04 -2.18
N THR A 12 -9.20 24.54 -2.77
CA THR A 12 -10.22 25.31 -2.05
C THR A 12 -11.33 24.43 -1.46
N GLY A 13 -11.31 23.13 -1.77
CA GLY A 13 -12.34 22.16 -1.35
C GLY A 13 -13.54 22.10 -2.31
N LYS A 14 -13.48 22.75 -3.49
CA LYS A 14 -14.52 22.66 -4.50
C LYS A 14 -14.41 21.33 -5.23
N ALA A 15 -15.52 20.60 -5.34
CA ALA A 15 -15.59 19.35 -6.10
C ALA A 15 -15.29 19.60 -7.58
N ILE A 16 -14.32 18.87 -8.13
CA ILE A 16 -13.94 18.90 -9.54
C ILE A 16 -14.62 17.76 -10.29
N ARG A 17 -14.45 16.54 -9.80
CA ARG A 17 -14.97 15.33 -10.47
C ARG A 17 -15.10 14.15 -9.49
N LYS A 18 -15.79 13.13 -9.97
CA LYS A 18 -15.85 11.81 -9.36
C LYS A 18 -15.33 10.79 -10.37
N ILE A 19 -14.43 9.91 -9.92
CA ILE A 19 -13.93 8.77 -10.69
C ILE A 19 -14.49 7.52 -10.03
N ASN A 20 -15.10 6.63 -10.82
CA ASN A 20 -15.49 5.30 -10.37
C ASN A 20 -15.24 4.31 -11.50
N ARG A 21 -14.38 3.34 -11.24
CA ARG A 21 -14.04 2.25 -12.15
C ARG A 21 -14.22 0.90 -11.44
N LYS A 22 -15.13 0.84 -10.45
CA LYS A 22 -15.44 -0.41 -9.74
C LYS A 22 -16.19 -1.36 -10.64
N GLY A 23 -15.65 -2.57 -10.82
CA GLY A 23 -16.23 -3.61 -11.63
C GLY A 23 -15.35 -4.85 -11.68
N GLN A 24 -15.62 -5.76 -12.62
CA GLN A 24 -14.89 -7.02 -12.77
C GLN A 24 -14.11 -7.11 -14.08
N GLY A 25 -14.10 -6.06 -14.88
CA GLY A 25 -13.35 -5.99 -16.13
C GLY A 25 -11.84 -5.87 -15.94
N GLY A 26 -11.09 -6.13 -17.00
CA GLY A 26 -9.63 -6.09 -16.95
C GLY A 26 -9.05 -4.74 -16.57
N GLU A 27 -9.76 -3.66 -16.87
CA GLU A 27 -9.40 -2.27 -16.60
C GLU A 27 -10.03 -1.72 -15.31
N GLU A 28 -10.88 -2.49 -14.66
CA GLU A 28 -11.64 -2.10 -13.47
C GLU A 28 -10.98 -2.64 -12.21
N TYR A 29 -11.27 -2.01 -11.06
CA TYR A 29 -10.89 -2.53 -9.75
C TYR A 29 -12.09 -3.15 -9.03
N ILE A 30 -11.86 -4.25 -8.35
CA ILE A 30 -12.87 -4.93 -7.52
C ILE A 30 -13.02 -4.21 -6.18
N SER A 31 -11.89 -3.77 -5.62
CA SER A 31 -11.83 -3.05 -4.36
C SER A 31 -10.88 -1.86 -4.47
N CYS A 32 -11.22 -0.76 -3.80
CA CYS A 32 -10.36 0.41 -3.67
C CYS A 32 -9.95 0.57 -2.21
N ARG A 33 -8.89 -0.14 -1.79
CA ARG A 33 -8.39 -0.05 -0.42
C ARG A 33 -7.71 1.29 -0.13
N SER A 34 -6.85 1.70 -1.03
CA SER A 34 -6.14 2.98 -0.96
C SER A 34 -5.85 3.52 -2.35
N VAL A 35 -5.67 4.83 -2.40
CA VAL A 35 -5.29 5.57 -3.61
C VAL A 35 -3.99 6.30 -3.32
N THR A 36 -3.01 6.14 -4.19
CA THR A 36 -1.72 6.83 -4.13
C THR A 36 -1.53 7.65 -5.40
N LEU A 37 -1.16 8.91 -5.25
CA LEU A 37 -0.97 9.82 -6.38
C LEU A 37 0.51 10.00 -6.70
N ASP A 38 0.80 10.11 -7.98
CA ASP A 38 2.06 10.51 -8.56
C ASP A 38 1.81 11.61 -9.58
N GLU A 39 1.84 12.85 -9.10
CA GLU A 39 1.54 14.03 -9.91
C GLU A 39 2.60 14.24 -11.00
N GLU A 40 3.87 13.89 -10.74
CA GLU A 40 4.97 14.05 -11.70
C GLU A 40 4.81 13.16 -12.92
N ASN A 41 4.32 11.94 -12.75
CA ASN A 41 4.09 10.97 -13.83
C ASN A 41 2.64 10.98 -14.34
N ASN A 42 1.79 11.85 -13.82
CA ASN A 42 0.34 11.87 -14.11
C ASN A 42 -0.28 10.50 -13.89
N GLU A 43 -0.06 9.90 -12.70
CA GLU A 43 -0.52 8.56 -12.37
C GLU A 43 -1.22 8.49 -11.01
N MET A 44 -2.21 7.63 -10.97
CA MET A 44 -2.95 7.25 -9.77
C MET A 44 -2.90 5.73 -9.61
N PHE A 45 -2.39 5.27 -8.48
CA PHE A 45 -2.26 3.86 -8.13
C PHE A 45 -3.38 3.47 -7.17
N ILE A 46 -4.22 2.54 -7.57
CA ILE A 46 -5.30 1.99 -6.75
C ILE A 46 -4.88 0.61 -6.24
N ASN A 47 -4.80 0.46 -4.93
CA ASN A 47 -4.58 -0.84 -4.32
C ASN A 47 -5.87 -1.66 -4.38
N ASP A 48 -5.97 -2.50 -5.40
CA ASP A 48 -7.04 -3.48 -5.54
C ASP A 48 -6.69 -4.73 -4.74
N PHE A 49 -6.94 -4.63 -3.44
CA PHE A 49 -6.57 -5.62 -2.45
C PHE A 49 -7.20 -7.00 -2.74
N LEU A 50 -8.47 -7.04 -3.13
CA LEU A 50 -9.16 -8.30 -3.42
C LEU A 50 -8.64 -8.97 -4.69
N ALA A 51 -8.25 -8.19 -5.70
CA ALA A 51 -7.65 -8.71 -6.93
C ALA A 51 -6.15 -8.99 -6.81
N ARG A 52 -5.50 -8.60 -5.70
CA ARG A 52 -4.04 -8.64 -5.51
C ARG A 52 -3.28 -7.97 -6.65
N LYS A 53 -3.73 -6.77 -6.99
CA LYS A 53 -3.17 -5.96 -8.07
C LYS A 53 -3.11 -4.49 -7.65
N ILE A 54 -2.23 -3.77 -8.30
CA ILE A 54 -2.25 -2.32 -8.30
C ILE A 54 -2.76 -1.91 -9.68
N LYS A 55 -3.89 -1.22 -9.71
CA LYS A 55 -4.44 -0.64 -10.95
C LYS A 55 -3.91 0.76 -11.13
N VAL A 56 -3.36 1.05 -12.30
CA VAL A 56 -2.79 2.35 -12.61
C VAL A 56 -3.67 3.07 -13.62
N TYR A 57 -4.06 4.27 -13.26
CA TYR A 57 -4.82 5.20 -14.07
C TYR A 57 -4.06 6.52 -14.21
N ASP A 58 -4.42 7.33 -15.20
CA ASP A 58 -4.04 8.73 -15.17
C ASP A 58 -4.88 9.49 -14.12
N LEU A 59 -4.54 10.75 -13.87
CA LEU A 59 -5.27 11.57 -12.89
C LEU A 59 -6.68 11.94 -13.36
N GLU A 60 -7.03 11.71 -14.64
CA GLU A 60 -8.37 11.83 -15.19
C GLU A 60 -9.23 10.57 -14.99
N GLY A 61 -8.60 9.43 -14.61
CA GLY A 61 -9.26 8.14 -14.38
C GLY A 61 -9.30 7.23 -15.60
N ASN A 62 -8.45 7.47 -16.61
CA ASN A 62 -8.26 6.56 -17.72
C ASN A 62 -7.27 5.46 -17.34
N PHE A 63 -7.59 4.22 -17.67
CA PHE A 63 -6.75 3.08 -17.36
C PHE A 63 -5.43 3.11 -18.15
N LYS A 64 -4.32 2.86 -17.47
CA LYS A 64 -2.98 2.76 -18.08
C LYS A 64 -2.45 1.34 -18.09
N ARG A 65 -2.43 0.67 -16.95
CA ARG A 65 -1.91 -0.70 -16.78
C ARG A 65 -2.33 -1.32 -15.45
N SER A 66 -2.03 -2.59 -15.31
CA SER A 66 -2.22 -3.35 -14.08
C SER A 66 -0.91 -3.99 -13.65
N ILE A 67 -0.49 -3.73 -12.43
CA ILE A 67 0.69 -4.30 -11.82
C ILE A 67 0.25 -5.47 -10.94
N LYS A 68 0.80 -6.67 -11.17
CA LYS A 68 0.58 -7.80 -10.28
C LYS A 68 1.46 -7.62 -9.05
N GLN A 69 0.91 -7.82 -7.87
CA GLN A 69 1.71 -7.97 -6.66
C GLN A 69 2.46 -9.29 -6.83
N LYS A 70 3.79 -9.22 -6.97
CA LYS A 70 4.61 -10.41 -7.22
C LYS A 70 4.61 -11.31 -6.01
N GLN A 71 4.43 -12.59 -6.27
CA GLN A 71 4.39 -13.64 -5.27
C GLN A 71 5.59 -14.57 -5.45
N ASP A 72 6.36 -14.74 -4.38
CA ASP A 72 7.03 -15.99 -4.09
C ASP A 72 6.22 -16.69 -2.98
N GLY A 73 5.09 -17.30 -3.39
CA GLY A 73 4.13 -17.93 -2.48
C GLY A 73 2.75 -17.27 -2.46
N ASP A 74 1.73 -17.99 -1.97
CA ASP A 74 0.30 -17.64 -2.07
C ASP A 74 -0.18 -16.48 -1.14
N THR A 75 0.70 -15.86 -0.38
CA THR A 75 0.30 -14.98 0.73
C THR A 75 0.69 -13.52 0.60
N GLN A 76 1.42 -13.13 -0.43
CA GLN A 76 1.89 -11.75 -0.56
C GLN A 76 0.77 -10.79 -0.96
N PHE A 77 0.56 -9.75 -0.16
CA PHE A 77 -0.31 -8.62 -0.50
C PHE A 77 0.07 -7.36 0.28
N TYR A 78 0.01 -6.23 -0.40
CA TYR A 78 0.36 -4.96 0.20
C TYR A 78 -0.82 -4.34 0.92
N LEU A 79 -0.66 -4.06 2.22
CA LEU A 79 -1.64 -3.31 3.00
C LEU A 79 -1.52 -1.81 2.74
N ASP A 80 -0.30 -1.30 2.77
CA ASP A 80 0.02 0.10 2.52
C ASP A 80 0.84 0.23 1.24
N ILE A 81 0.53 1.24 0.44
CA ILE A 81 1.22 1.60 -0.80
C ILE A 81 1.33 3.12 -0.84
N PHE A 82 2.54 3.64 -0.96
CA PHE A 82 2.79 5.08 -1.11
C PHE A 82 3.75 5.36 -2.26
N ASN A 83 3.67 6.56 -2.81
CA ASN A 83 4.61 7.06 -3.81
C ASN A 83 5.94 7.39 -3.14
N TYR A 84 6.99 6.60 -3.42
CA TYR A 84 8.30 6.78 -2.79
C TYR A 84 9.18 7.76 -3.57
N ASP A 85 9.40 7.49 -4.83
CA ASP A 85 10.20 8.31 -5.76
C ASP A 85 9.61 8.21 -7.18
N LYS A 86 10.36 8.70 -8.16
CA LYS A 86 9.93 8.71 -9.56
C LYS A 86 9.66 7.31 -10.13
N GLU A 87 10.36 6.30 -9.65
CA GLU A 87 10.35 4.94 -10.22
C GLU A 87 9.67 3.92 -9.33
N ASN A 88 9.60 4.18 -8.02
CA ASN A 88 9.20 3.20 -7.03
C ASN A 88 8.00 3.63 -6.18
N LEU A 89 7.23 2.65 -5.78
CA LEU A 89 6.31 2.70 -4.66
C LEU A 89 7.00 2.11 -3.43
N ILE A 90 6.69 2.60 -2.24
CA ILE A 90 7.00 1.94 -0.98
C ILE A 90 5.77 1.18 -0.50
N CYS A 91 5.95 -0.10 -0.24
CA CYS A 91 4.88 -1.03 0.11
C CYS A 91 5.14 -1.72 1.44
N TYR A 92 4.07 -2.03 2.17
CA TYR A 92 4.13 -2.87 3.36
C TYR A 92 3.35 -4.17 3.14
N ASP A 93 4.04 -5.30 3.30
CA ASP A 93 3.49 -6.65 3.22
C ASP A 93 3.36 -7.25 4.62
N GLU A 94 2.13 -7.30 5.12
CA GLU A 94 1.81 -7.85 6.45
C GLU A 94 2.20 -9.33 6.58
N CYS A 95 2.10 -10.09 5.50
CA CYS A 95 2.35 -11.54 5.51
C CYS A 95 3.82 -11.91 5.34
N ASN A 96 4.67 -10.97 4.93
CA ASN A 96 6.09 -11.24 4.77
C ASN A 96 6.75 -11.42 6.14
N GLN A 97 7.28 -12.63 6.39
CA GLN A 97 7.81 -13.03 7.68
C GLN A 97 9.17 -12.40 8.02
N GLU A 98 9.89 -11.91 7.00
CA GLU A 98 11.26 -11.42 7.16
C GLU A 98 11.42 -9.96 6.80
N ILE A 99 10.83 -9.54 5.68
CA ILE A 99 11.08 -8.24 5.06
C ILE A 99 9.76 -7.57 4.66
N PRO A 100 9.05 -6.96 5.61
CA PRO A 100 7.72 -6.41 5.35
C PRO A 100 7.72 -5.12 4.52
N PHE A 101 8.82 -4.37 4.47
CA PHE A 101 8.90 -3.13 3.71
C PHE A 101 9.69 -3.32 2.43
N LEU A 102 9.08 -2.95 1.31
CA LEU A 102 9.60 -3.19 -0.04
C LEU A 102 9.51 -1.92 -0.88
N LEU A 103 10.53 -1.65 -1.70
CA LEU A 103 10.38 -0.77 -2.84
C LEU A 103 10.01 -1.60 -4.06
N VAL A 104 9.00 -1.14 -4.77
CA VAL A 104 8.37 -1.86 -5.87
C VAL A 104 8.30 -0.95 -7.09
N SER A 105 8.79 -1.44 -8.22
CA SER A 105 8.78 -0.71 -9.49
C SER A 105 7.34 -0.36 -9.91
N LYS A 106 7.11 0.89 -10.24
CA LYS A 106 5.84 1.41 -10.77
C LYS A 106 5.48 0.85 -12.14
N GLN A 107 6.46 0.31 -12.88
CA GLN A 107 6.25 -0.18 -14.23
C GLN A 107 5.74 -1.61 -14.25
N ASP A 108 6.40 -2.50 -13.51
CA ASP A 108 6.19 -3.95 -13.63
C ASP A 108 5.94 -4.67 -12.30
N GLY A 109 6.03 -3.96 -11.17
CA GLY A 109 5.84 -4.53 -9.84
C GLY A 109 7.00 -5.37 -9.33
N ASN A 110 8.16 -5.31 -9.97
CA ASN A 110 9.37 -5.95 -9.47
C ASN A 110 9.81 -5.30 -8.15
N ILE A 111 10.25 -6.12 -7.20
CA ILE A 111 10.90 -5.63 -5.99
C ILE A 111 12.26 -5.08 -6.39
N THR A 112 12.46 -3.78 -6.20
CA THR A 112 13.72 -3.09 -6.51
C THR A 112 14.62 -3.00 -5.29
N LYS A 113 14.02 -2.98 -4.09
CA LYS A 113 14.77 -2.96 -2.84
C LYS A 113 13.97 -3.53 -1.69
N GLU A 114 14.66 -4.27 -0.84
CA GLU A 114 14.19 -4.76 0.45
C GLU A 114 14.66 -3.87 1.58
N ILE A 115 13.76 -3.51 2.52
CA ILE A 115 14.08 -2.67 3.67
C ILE A 115 13.88 -3.51 4.93
N ARG A 116 14.99 -3.96 5.52
CA ARG A 116 14.99 -4.87 6.67
C ARG A 116 14.87 -4.10 7.97
N THR A 117 13.72 -4.17 8.61
CA THR A 117 13.52 -3.67 9.97
C THR A 117 13.82 -4.79 10.97
N PRO A 118 14.59 -4.52 12.04
CA PRO A 118 14.91 -5.54 13.03
C PRO A 118 13.68 -5.96 13.85
N PHE A 119 13.38 -7.25 13.88
CA PHE A 119 12.44 -7.89 14.81
C PHE A 119 12.83 -9.39 14.97
N LYS A 120 12.42 -10.01 16.05
CA LYS A 120 12.78 -11.43 16.33
C LYS A 120 11.83 -12.41 15.66
N GLU A 121 10.54 -12.12 15.73
CA GLU A 121 9.47 -12.97 15.23
C GLU A 121 8.33 -12.07 14.72
N LYS A 122 7.82 -12.38 13.54
CA LYS A 122 6.70 -11.64 12.95
C LYS A 122 5.42 -11.92 13.72
N LYS A 123 4.82 -10.87 14.26
CA LYS A 123 3.50 -10.92 14.90
C LYS A 123 2.45 -10.52 13.88
N LEU A 124 1.65 -11.49 13.48
CA LEU A 124 0.48 -11.21 12.64
C LEU A 124 -0.65 -10.70 13.54
N PHE A 125 -1.11 -9.49 13.26
CA PHE A 125 -2.24 -8.90 14.00
C PHE A 125 -3.57 -9.22 13.36
N LEU A 126 -3.58 -9.78 12.16
CA LEU A 126 -4.78 -10.25 11.50
C LEU A 126 -5.20 -11.59 12.11
N GLN A 127 -6.33 -11.61 12.78
CA GLN A 127 -6.94 -12.83 13.29
C GLN A 127 -8.08 -13.27 12.37
N LEU A 128 -8.10 -14.53 12.01
CA LEU A 128 -9.20 -15.13 11.27
C LEU A 128 -10.22 -15.69 12.28
N LEU A 129 -11.35 -15.03 12.42
CA LEU A 129 -12.45 -15.48 13.25
C LEU A 129 -13.41 -16.30 12.41
N ARG A 130 -13.54 -17.60 12.76
CA ARG A 130 -14.52 -18.50 12.13
C ARG A 130 -15.84 -18.42 12.90
N HIS A 131 -16.94 -18.28 12.20
CA HIS A 131 -18.30 -18.34 12.74
C HIS A 131 -19.22 -19.07 11.75
N GLU A 132 -20.42 -19.41 12.17
CA GLU A 132 -21.37 -20.19 11.34
C GLU A 132 -21.69 -19.58 9.97
N GLY A 133 -21.55 -18.26 9.81
CA GLY A 133 -21.73 -17.52 8.55
C GLY A 133 -20.48 -17.35 7.70
N GLY A 134 -19.32 -17.94 8.08
CA GLY A 134 -18.07 -17.83 7.33
C GLY A 134 -16.87 -17.42 8.15
N THR A 135 -15.84 -16.92 7.49
CA THR A 135 -14.60 -16.45 8.13
C THR A 135 -14.51 -14.93 7.99
N ARG A 136 -14.27 -14.24 9.10
CA ARG A 136 -13.96 -12.80 9.10
C ARG A 136 -12.53 -12.59 9.53
N ALA A 137 -11.83 -11.69 8.84
CA ALA A 137 -10.56 -11.16 9.32
C ALA A 137 -10.84 -10.06 10.35
N ALA A 138 -10.24 -10.14 11.51
CA ALA A 138 -10.29 -9.13 12.54
C ALA A 138 -8.87 -8.72 12.91
N GLY A 139 -8.60 -7.44 13.00
CA GLY A 139 -7.32 -6.88 13.43
C GLY A 139 -7.54 -5.62 14.25
N PRO A 140 -6.54 -5.17 15.00
CA PRO A 140 -6.58 -3.83 15.58
C PRO A 140 -6.71 -2.83 14.43
N GLY A 141 -7.53 -1.84 14.60
CA GLY A 141 -7.98 -0.90 13.57
C GLY A 141 -6.92 -0.45 12.57
N GLU A 142 -7.37 0.05 11.45
CA GLU A 142 -6.51 0.49 10.35
C GLU A 142 -5.58 1.62 10.80
N TYR A 143 -4.30 1.35 10.88
CA TYR A 143 -3.25 2.35 11.04
C TYR A 143 -2.17 2.11 10.00
N SER A 144 -1.63 3.20 9.46
CA SER A 144 -0.56 3.13 8.46
C SER A 144 0.73 2.61 9.08
N ARG A 145 1.38 1.68 8.37
CA ARG A 145 2.72 1.18 8.71
C ARG A 145 3.81 2.06 8.13
N ILE A 146 3.46 2.88 7.15
CA ILE A 146 4.34 3.80 6.44
C ILE A 146 3.76 5.19 6.57
N ILE A 147 4.54 6.14 7.11
CA ILE A 147 4.08 7.50 7.35
C ILE A 147 5.11 8.47 6.75
N PRO A 148 4.71 9.32 5.78
CA PRO A 148 5.59 10.37 5.30
C PRO A 148 5.79 11.43 6.40
N PHE A 149 7.04 11.79 6.68
CA PHE A 149 7.38 12.74 7.73
C PHE A 149 8.66 13.51 7.42
N ASN A 150 8.55 14.83 7.28
CA ASN A 150 9.69 15.74 7.05
C ASN A 150 10.62 15.29 5.91
N GLY A 151 10.07 14.89 4.77
CA GLY A 151 10.82 14.43 3.60
C GLY A 151 11.46 13.04 3.74
N ASN A 152 11.16 12.32 4.82
CA ASN A 152 11.57 10.94 5.08
C ASN A 152 10.33 10.06 5.29
N TRP A 153 10.56 8.79 5.61
CA TRP A 153 9.49 7.82 5.89
C TRP A 153 9.66 7.23 7.28
N ILE A 154 8.61 7.29 8.09
CA ILE A 154 8.55 6.53 9.33
C ILE A 154 7.99 5.16 9.01
N LEU A 155 8.72 4.12 9.45
CA LEU A 155 8.36 2.72 9.27
C LEU A 155 7.98 2.13 10.62
N LEU A 156 6.75 1.65 10.73
CA LEU A 156 6.18 1.05 11.91
C LEU A 156 5.95 -0.45 11.67
N GLU A 157 6.91 -1.28 12.09
CA GLU A 157 6.72 -2.73 12.14
C GLU A 157 6.22 -3.12 13.52
N PRO A 158 4.98 -3.66 13.64
CA PRO A 158 4.41 -4.01 14.95
C PRO A 158 5.22 -5.05 15.72
N SER A 159 5.97 -5.88 15.02
CA SER A 159 6.83 -6.94 15.63
C SER A 159 8.15 -6.39 16.16
N SER A 160 8.52 -5.17 15.77
CA SER A 160 9.70 -4.46 16.27
C SER A 160 9.36 -3.68 17.54
N ASP A 161 10.29 -3.59 18.47
CA ASP A 161 10.23 -2.69 19.64
C ASP A 161 10.65 -1.26 19.28
N THR A 162 11.09 -1.02 18.06
CA THR A 162 11.60 0.27 17.58
C THR A 162 10.86 0.68 16.31
N ILE A 163 10.44 1.93 16.27
CA ILE A 163 9.95 2.62 15.07
C ILE A 163 11.15 3.27 14.42
N TYR A 164 11.29 3.13 13.10
CA TYR A 164 12.44 3.63 12.36
C TYR A 164 12.07 4.77 11.41
N THR A 165 13.01 5.66 11.19
CA THR A 165 13.01 6.57 10.04
C THR A 165 13.86 5.96 8.92
N LEU A 166 13.28 5.79 7.75
CA LEU A 166 14.00 5.46 6.52
C LEU A 166 14.55 6.74 5.92
N MET A 167 15.86 6.80 5.83
CA MET A 167 16.59 7.93 5.26
C MET A 167 16.75 7.79 3.74
N PRO A 168 17.06 8.88 2.99
CA PRO A 168 17.24 8.83 1.54
C PRO A 168 18.34 7.86 1.05
N ASP A 169 19.32 7.58 1.89
CA ASP A 169 20.39 6.60 1.63
C ASP A 169 19.97 5.16 1.98
N TYR A 170 18.69 4.94 2.26
CA TYR A 170 18.08 3.69 2.69
C TYR A 170 18.52 3.17 4.06
N ASN A 171 19.30 3.93 4.81
CA ASN A 171 19.63 3.59 6.19
C ASN A 171 18.43 3.81 7.11
N LEU A 172 18.28 2.92 8.09
CA LEU A 172 17.28 3.04 9.13
C LEU A 172 17.89 3.73 10.36
N ARG A 173 17.21 4.76 10.86
CA ARG A 173 17.56 5.41 12.13
C ARG A 173 16.42 5.17 13.13
N PRO A 174 16.72 4.78 14.38
CA PRO A 174 15.71 4.72 15.42
C PRO A 174 15.00 6.08 15.58
N PHE A 175 13.69 6.06 15.57
CA PHE A 175 12.84 7.24 15.79
C PHE A 175 12.23 7.21 17.20
N ILE A 176 11.63 6.08 17.57
CA ILE A 176 11.07 5.84 18.90
C ILE A 176 11.37 4.38 19.28
N VAL A 177 11.81 4.16 20.51
CA VAL A 177 11.91 2.84 21.13
C VAL A 177 10.72 2.66 22.05
N ARG A 178 10.02 1.54 21.94
CA ARG A 178 8.82 1.21 22.73
C ARG A 178 9.18 0.40 23.97
#